data_5542fedea5e6b434960bf27738aa5c6c
#
_entry.id   5542fedea5e6b434960bf27738aa5c6c
#
_cell.length_a   1.000
_cell.length_b   1.000
_cell.length_c   1.000
_cell.angle_alpha   90.00
_cell.angle_beta   90.00
_cell.angle_gamma   90.00
#
_symmetry.space_group_name_H-M   'P 1'
#
loop_
_entity.id
_entity.type
_entity.pdbx_description
1 polymer ?
#
loop_
_entity_poly.entity_id
_entity_poly.type
_entity_poly.pdbx_seq_one_letter_code
_entity_poly.pdbx_strand_id
1 'polypeptide(L)'
;MNIKEQMMDPLLEAGLVETRRHFFSRTAGGIGTAALASLVNPELFAEGNNGSTRAGPSMPGLPHFAPRAKRVIYLFMSGAPSQLDMWDYKPKMKEYYNKDLPDSIRNGQRITTMTSGQKRFPVAPSIFKFNRHGSNGAWVSELLPHTAKMVDDLAVIKTVNTEAINHDPAITYIQTGSQLPGRPSAGAWMSYGLGSM
;
A
#
# COMPACT_ATOMS: atom_id res chain seq x y z
N MET A 1 -41.22 -13.33 -33.17
CA MET A 1 -40.41 -12.09 -33.11
C MET A 1 -38.98 -12.52 -32.86
N ASN A 2 -38.18 -12.52 -33.94
CA ASN A 2 -36.82 -13.07 -33.98
C ASN A 2 -35.86 -12.23 -33.14
N ILE A 3 -35.32 -12.81 -32.11
CA ILE A 3 -34.14 -12.29 -31.42
C ILE A 3 -32.94 -12.67 -32.33
N LYS A 4 -32.44 -11.68 -33.06
CA LYS A 4 -31.21 -11.82 -33.84
C LYS A 4 -30.07 -12.25 -32.91
N GLU A 5 -29.49 -13.37 -33.23
CA GLU A 5 -28.16 -13.75 -32.77
C GLU A 5 -27.23 -12.54 -32.92
N GLN A 6 -26.85 -11.98 -31.83
CA GLN A 6 -25.77 -11.01 -31.77
C GLN A 6 -24.46 -11.83 -31.94
N MET A 7 -24.03 -11.93 -33.20
CA MET A 7 -22.72 -12.47 -33.52
C MET A 7 -21.69 -11.63 -32.76
N MET A 8 -21.12 -12.22 -31.74
CA MET A 8 -19.99 -11.67 -31.02
C MET A 8 -18.79 -11.60 -31.97
N ASP A 9 -18.11 -10.45 -32.00
CA ASP A 9 -16.95 -10.21 -32.85
C ASP A 9 -15.90 -11.33 -32.63
N PRO A 10 -15.46 -12.04 -33.68
CA PRO A 10 -14.46 -13.12 -33.57
C PRO A 10 -13.14 -12.68 -32.91
N LEU A 11 -12.81 -11.37 -32.99
CA LEU A 11 -11.63 -10.81 -32.31
C LEU A 11 -11.83 -10.67 -30.80
N LEU A 12 -13.09 -10.44 -30.36
CA LEU A 12 -13.45 -10.43 -28.94
C LEU A 12 -13.48 -11.85 -28.36
N GLU A 13 -13.92 -12.82 -29.13
CA GLU A 13 -13.89 -14.23 -28.76
C GLU A 13 -12.45 -14.77 -28.65
N ALA A 14 -11.56 -14.40 -29.58
CA ALA A 14 -10.15 -14.75 -29.53
C ALA A 14 -9.43 -14.13 -28.32
N GLY A 15 -9.84 -12.91 -27.89
CA GLY A 15 -9.31 -12.24 -26.70
C GLY A 15 -9.78 -12.87 -25.38
N LEU A 16 -10.99 -13.44 -25.36
CA LEU A 16 -11.57 -14.11 -24.18
C LEU A 16 -11.02 -15.53 -23.96
N VAL A 17 -10.49 -16.16 -24.99
CA VAL A 17 -9.93 -17.53 -24.94
C VAL A 17 -8.49 -17.55 -24.42
N GLU A 18 -7.82 -16.41 -24.26
CA GLU A 18 -6.58 -16.34 -23.48
C GLU A 18 -6.90 -16.46 -21.98
N THR A 19 -7.53 -17.57 -21.62
CA THR A 19 -7.87 -17.94 -20.26
C THR A 19 -6.60 -18.09 -19.43
N ARG A 20 -6.72 -17.92 -18.09
CA ARG A 20 -5.68 -18.22 -17.10
C ARG A 20 -4.89 -19.50 -17.41
N ARG A 21 -5.54 -20.48 -18.05
CA ARG A 21 -4.94 -21.74 -18.44
C ARG A 21 -3.90 -21.59 -19.56
N HIS A 22 -4.13 -20.73 -20.57
CA HIS A 22 -3.18 -20.40 -21.61
C HIS A 22 -2.03 -19.53 -21.09
N PHE A 23 -2.33 -18.59 -20.21
CA PHE A 23 -1.31 -17.82 -19.52
C PHE A 23 -0.39 -18.72 -18.69
N PHE A 24 -0.95 -19.62 -17.89
CA PHE A 24 -0.17 -20.54 -17.07
C PHE A 24 0.57 -21.60 -17.91
N SER A 25 0.03 -22.08 -19.03
CA SER A 25 0.73 -23.06 -19.87
C SER A 25 1.93 -22.45 -20.61
N ARG A 26 1.81 -21.21 -21.10
CA ARG A 26 2.93 -20.48 -21.72
C ARG A 26 3.97 -20.06 -20.67
N THR A 27 3.52 -19.60 -19.51
CA THR A 27 4.41 -19.19 -18.41
C THR A 27 5.10 -20.41 -17.79
N ALA A 28 4.40 -21.54 -17.64
CA ALA A 28 4.99 -22.77 -17.13
C ALA A 28 6.04 -23.35 -18.09
N GLY A 29 5.84 -23.22 -19.41
CA GLY A 29 6.85 -23.57 -20.41
C GLY A 29 8.11 -22.70 -20.32
N GLY A 30 7.94 -21.38 -20.14
CA GLY A 30 9.05 -20.44 -19.98
C GLY A 30 9.78 -20.58 -18.63
N ILE A 31 9.04 -20.74 -17.54
CA ILE A 31 9.60 -20.96 -16.21
C ILE A 31 10.24 -22.36 -16.11
N GLY A 32 9.62 -23.36 -16.70
CA GLY A 32 10.15 -24.73 -16.74
C GLY A 32 11.49 -24.81 -17.50
N THR A 33 11.61 -24.12 -18.64
CA THR A 33 12.88 -24.05 -19.39
C THR A 33 13.94 -23.22 -18.65
N ALA A 34 13.58 -22.13 -18.00
CA ALA A 34 14.51 -21.36 -17.19
C ALA A 34 14.97 -22.16 -15.96
N ALA A 35 14.07 -22.88 -15.29
CA ALA A 35 14.41 -23.75 -14.17
C ALA A 35 15.30 -24.93 -14.61
N LEU A 36 15.01 -25.53 -15.78
CA LEU A 36 15.85 -26.58 -16.32
C LEU A 36 17.24 -26.07 -16.73
N ALA A 37 17.31 -24.89 -17.34
CA ALA A 37 18.57 -24.24 -17.69
C ALA A 37 19.42 -23.92 -16.44
N SER A 38 18.80 -23.50 -15.33
CA SER A 38 19.49 -23.25 -14.08
C SER A 38 20.03 -24.52 -13.40
N LEU A 39 19.36 -25.66 -13.61
CA LEU A 39 19.82 -26.96 -13.12
C LEU A 39 20.94 -27.56 -13.98
N VAL A 40 20.91 -27.29 -15.30
CA VAL A 40 21.91 -27.82 -16.25
C VAL A 40 23.17 -26.98 -16.30
N ASN A 41 23.06 -25.68 -16.09
CA ASN A 41 24.21 -24.78 -16.06
C ASN A 41 24.01 -23.65 -15.00
N PRO A 42 24.29 -23.93 -13.71
CA PRO A 42 24.13 -22.96 -12.64
C PRO A 42 24.99 -21.71 -12.82
N GLU A 43 26.15 -21.83 -13.54
CA GLU A 43 27.09 -20.73 -13.71
C GLU A 43 26.56 -19.63 -14.63
N LEU A 44 25.68 -19.94 -15.57
CA LEU A 44 25.01 -18.92 -16.42
C LEU A 44 24.13 -17.94 -15.63
N PHE A 45 23.76 -18.30 -14.41
CA PHE A 45 22.94 -17.47 -13.50
C PHE A 45 23.73 -16.96 -12.29
N ALA A 46 25.00 -17.37 -12.15
CA ALA A 46 25.86 -17.04 -11.00
C ALA A 46 26.74 -15.80 -11.25
N GLU A 47 26.90 -15.33 -12.46
CA GLU A 47 27.78 -14.21 -12.84
C GLU A 47 27.30 -12.81 -12.45
N GLY A 48 26.59 -12.67 -11.34
CA GLY A 48 26.18 -11.39 -10.79
C GLY A 48 26.19 -11.32 -9.27
N ASN A 49 26.69 -12.35 -8.59
CA ASN A 49 26.48 -12.48 -7.16
C ASN A 49 27.78 -12.47 -6.34
N ASN A 50 28.49 -11.34 -6.33
CA ASN A 50 29.49 -11.10 -5.32
C ASN A 50 28.81 -10.96 -3.93
N GLY A 51 28.67 -12.09 -3.25
CA GLY A 51 28.58 -12.13 -1.79
C GLY A 51 27.21 -11.94 -1.13
N SER A 52 26.09 -12.07 -1.81
CA SER A 52 24.80 -12.11 -1.12
C SER A 52 24.10 -13.46 -1.28
N THR A 53 23.87 -14.14 -0.17
CA THR A 53 23.04 -15.36 -0.04
C THR A 53 21.57 -15.06 -0.34
N ARG A 54 21.24 -14.70 -1.59
CA ARG A 54 19.87 -14.50 -2.01
C ARG A 54 19.33 -15.79 -2.63
N ALA A 55 18.26 -16.29 -2.07
CA ALA A 55 17.63 -17.54 -2.45
C ALA A 55 16.69 -17.43 -3.67
N GLY A 56 16.85 -16.43 -4.56
CA GLY A 56 16.01 -16.30 -5.75
C GLY A 56 16.53 -15.27 -6.74
N PRO A 57 16.09 -15.33 -8.01
CA PRO A 57 16.49 -14.38 -9.03
C PRO A 57 15.96 -12.99 -8.70
N SER A 58 16.85 -12.02 -8.66
CA SER A 58 16.50 -10.59 -8.57
C SER A 58 16.59 -9.92 -9.94
N MET A 59 15.93 -8.77 -10.10
CA MET A 59 16.05 -8.00 -11.34
C MET A 59 17.50 -7.50 -11.52
N PRO A 60 18.06 -7.54 -12.74
CA PRO A 60 19.38 -7.00 -13.02
C PRO A 60 19.48 -5.52 -12.61
N GLY A 61 20.60 -5.13 -12.00
CA GLY A 61 20.84 -3.75 -11.57
C GLY A 61 20.20 -3.34 -10.25
N LEU A 62 19.51 -4.24 -9.55
CA LEU A 62 18.98 -3.96 -8.21
C LEU A 62 19.76 -4.72 -7.11
N PRO A 63 19.85 -4.13 -5.91
CA PRO A 63 19.43 -2.77 -5.54
C PRO A 63 20.44 -1.71 -6.02
N HIS A 64 19.95 -0.51 -6.32
CA HIS A 64 20.80 0.62 -6.74
C HIS A 64 21.78 1.08 -5.62
N PHE A 65 21.44 0.81 -4.38
CA PHE A 65 22.26 1.12 -3.20
C PHE A 65 22.47 -0.13 -2.37
N ALA A 66 23.64 -0.23 -1.70
CA ALA A 66 23.92 -1.33 -0.78
C ALA A 66 22.84 -1.42 0.33
N PRO A 67 22.11 -2.54 0.44
CA PRO A 67 21.05 -2.68 1.43
C PRO A 67 21.64 -2.75 2.83
N ARG A 68 21.11 -1.94 3.75
CA ARG A 68 21.42 -2.03 5.18
C ARG A 68 20.44 -2.92 5.93
N ALA A 69 19.16 -2.86 5.55
CA ALA A 69 18.13 -3.71 6.14
C ALA A 69 18.09 -5.08 5.45
N LYS A 70 18.07 -6.13 6.24
CA LYS A 70 17.96 -7.52 5.76
C LYS A 70 16.53 -8.02 5.72
N ARG A 71 15.64 -7.42 6.52
CA ARG A 71 14.24 -7.82 6.66
C ARG A 71 13.35 -6.60 6.80
N VAL A 72 12.15 -6.70 6.28
CA VAL A 72 11.10 -5.68 6.42
C VAL A 72 9.90 -6.34 7.07
N ILE A 73 9.38 -5.71 8.11
CA ILE A 73 8.12 -6.10 8.76
C ILE A 73 7.12 -4.99 8.52
N TYR A 74 6.02 -5.30 7.84
CA TYR A 74 4.94 -4.37 7.60
C TYR A 74 3.82 -4.59 8.62
N LEU A 75 3.74 -3.69 9.60
CA LEU A 75 2.69 -3.71 10.63
C LEU A 75 1.53 -2.85 10.14
N PHE A 76 0.53 -3.49 9.58
CA PHE A 76 -0.62 -2.82 9.00
C PHE A 76 -1.83 -2.87 9.95
N MET A 77 -2.33 -1.70 10.33
CA MET A 77 -3.57 -1.55 11.09
C MET A 77 -4.73 -1.30 10.11
N SER A 78 -5.47 -2.36 9.81
CA SER A 78 -6.62 -2.30 8.91
C SER A 78 -7.70 -1.36 9.46
N GLY A 79 -8.29 -0.55 8.57
CA GLY A 79 -9.29 0.45 8.93
C GLY A 79 -8.73 1.73 9.55
N ALA A 80 -7.44 1.76 9.81
CA ALA A 80 -6.63 2.86 10.34
C ALA A 80 -7.22 3.56 11.58
N PRO A 81 -6.47 3.70 12.66
CA PRO A 81 -6.85 4.53 13.78
C PRO A 81 -6.76 6.02 13.40
N SER A 82 -7.48 6.86 14.15
CA SER A 82 -7.49 8.31 13.92
C SER A 82 -6.12 8.93 14.11
N GLN A 83 -5.53 9.50 13.05
CA GLN A 83 -4.25 10.21 13.13
C GLN A 83 -4.34 11.44 14.04
N LEU A 84 -5.52 12.08 14.14
CA LEU A 84 -5.76 13.23 15.03
C LEU A 84 -5.65 12.86 16.50
N ASP A 85 -5.90 11.59 16.84
CA ASP A 85 -5.82 11.08 18.20
C ASP A 85 -4.46 10.51 18.55
N MET A 86 -3.59 10.29 17.58
CA MET A 86 -2.28 9.63 17.79
C MET A 86 -1.07 10.52 17.52
N TRP A 87 -1.03 11.20 16.36
CA TRP A 87 0.18 11.86 15.88
C TRP A 87 0.00 13.30 15.47
N ASP A 88 -1.21 13.68 15.03
CA ASP A 88 -1.47 14.98 14.43
C ASP A 88 -2.12 15.94 15.44
N TYR A 89 -1.30 16.41 16.38
CA TYR A 89 -1.74 17.31 17.45
C TYR A 89 -2.19 18.66 16.90
N LYS A 90 -3.49 18.97 17.03
CA LYS A 90 -4.12 20.21 16.56
C LYS A 90 -4.87 20.92 17.69
N PRO A 91 -4.17 21.61 18.61
CA PRO A 91 -4.79 22.21 19.79
C PRO A 91 -5.85 23.25 19.48
N LYS A 92 -5.72 24.00 18.36
CA LYS A 92 -6.70 24.99 17.92
C LYS A 92 -8.07 24.41 17.59
N MET A 93 -8.18 23.12 17.30
CA MET A 93 -9.49 22.49 17.05
C MET A 93 -10.43 22.60 18.26
N LYS A 94 -9.92 22.79 19.47
CA LYS A 94 -10.75 23.00 20.67
C LYS A 94 -11.59 24.27 20.58
N GLU A 95 -11.08 25.31 19.94
CA GLU A 95 -11.78 26.60 19.74
C GLU A 95 -12.94 26.46 18.75
N TYR A 96 -12.89 25.44 17.92
CA TYR A 96 -13.89 25.11 16.88
C TYR A 96 -14.80 23.96 17.28
N TYR A 97 -14.69 23.46 18.50
CA TYR A 97 -15.51 22.35 18.96
C TYR A 97 -16.99 22.59 18.68
N ASN A 98 -17.65 21.61 18.07
CA ASN A 98 -19.07 21.62 17.69
C ASN A 98 -19.48 22.76 16.71
N LYS A 99 -18.54 23.51 16.15
CA LYS A 99 -18.80 24.41 15.01
C LYS A 99 -18.72 23.59 13.73
N ASP A 100 -19.52 23.96 12.73
CA ASP A 100 -19.44 23.29 11.43
C ASP A 100 -18.10 23.53 10.76
N LEU A 101 -17.61 22.51 10.06
CA LEU A 101 -16.39 22.59 9.27
C LEU A 101 -16.54 23.69 8.21
N PRO A 102 -15.62 24.67 8.15
CA PRO A 102 -15.69 25.75 7.15
C PRO A 102 -15.65 25.22 5.73
N ASP A 103 -16.38 25.86 4.84
CA ASP A 103 -16.40 25.50 3.42
C ASP A 103 -15.00 25.55 2.78
N SER A 104 -14.14 26.45 3.24
CA SER A 104 -12.73 26.54 2.79
C SER A 104 -11.92 25.27 3.05
N ILE A 105 -12.32 24.49 4.06
CA ILE A 105 -11.69 23.18 4.36
C ILE A 105 -12.43 22.05 3.67
N ARG A 106 -13.76 22.14 3.59
CA ARG A 106 -14.60 21.08 3.02
C ARG A 106 -14.73 21.17 1.50
N ASN A 107 -14.54 22.34 0.92
CA ASN A 107 -14.82 22.65 -0.47
C ASN A 107 -14.24 21.62 -1.44
N GLY A 108 -15.11 20.98 -2.22
CA GLY A 108 -14.75 19.98 -3.22
C GLY A 108 -14.40 18.59 -2.67
N GLN A 109 -14.37 18.39 -1.36
CA GLN A 109 -14.12 17.06 -0.80
C GLN A 109 -15.33 16.14 -0.98
N ARG A 110 -15.08 14.97 -1.50
CA ARG A 110 -16.05 13.89 -1.60
C ARG A 110 -16.34 13.33 -0.20
N ILE A 111 -17.61 13.30 0.16
CA ILE A 111 -18.07 12.70 1.44
C ILE A 111 -18.44 11.23 1.22
N THR A 112 -18.29 10.44 2.29
CA THR A 112 -18.67 9.02 2.27
C THR A 112 -20.20 8.87 2.27
N THR A 113 -20.69 7.72 1.79
CA THR A 113 -22.12 7.40 1.87
C THR A 113 -22.63 7.38 3.31
N MET A 114 -21.79 7.01 4.28
CA MET A 114 -22.16 7.02 5.70
C MET A 114 -22.43 8.42 6.25
N THR A 115 -21.82 9.45 5.68
CA THR A 115 -21.97 10.85 6.11
C THR A 115 -22.86 11.68 5.18
N SER A 116 -23.31 11.11 4.06
CA SER A 116 -24.11 11.84 3.06
C SER A 116 -25.45 12.36 3.59
N GLY A 117 -26.03 11.68 4.59
CA GLY A 117 -27.26 12.08 5.26
C GLY A 117 -27.10 13.08 6.41
N GLN A 118 -25.86 13.44 6.76
CA GLN A 118 -25.60 14.38 7.85
C GLN A 118 -25.87 15.82 7.40
N LYS A 119 -26.64 16.54 8.21
CA LYS A 119 -26.95 17.96 7.96
C LYS A 119 -25.81 18.88 8.41
N ARG A 120 -24.96 18.41 9.33
CA ARG A 120 -23.86 19.16 9.94
C ARG A 120 -22.59 18.32 9.98
N PHE A 121 -21.45 19.00 9.89
CA PHE A 121 -20.13 18.40 9.98
C PHE A 121 -19.32 19.07 11.11
N PRO A 122 -19.70 18.84 12.37
CA PRO A 122 -19.07 19.50 13.50
C PRO A 122 -17.62 19.07 13.69
N VAL A 123 -16.77 20.04 14.02
CA VAL A 123 -15.37 19.77 14.39
C VAL A 123 -15.31 19.06 15.74
N ALA A 124 -14.60 17.94 15.79
CA ALA A 124 -14.34 17.17 17.00
C ALA A 124 -12.83 17.10 17.25
N PRO A 125 -12.29 17.83 18.24
CA PRO A 125 -10.89 17.73 18.63
C PRO A 125 -10.63 16.41 19.34
N SER A 126 -9.36 16.00 19.34
CA SER A 126 -8.92 14.86 20.15
C SER A 126 -9.21 15.10 21.63
N ILE A 127 -9.70 14.06 22.30
CA ILE A 127 -9.92 14.03 23.75
C ILE A 127 -8.69 13.60 24.54
N PHE A 128 -7.68 13.03 23.83
CA PHE A 128 -6.47 12.50 24.43
C PHE A 128 -5.43 13.59 24.65
N LYS A 129 -4.54 13.32 25.61
CA LYS A 129 -3.42 14.20 25.92
C LYS A 129 -2.25 13.92 24.99
N PHE A 130 -1.55 14.99 24.61
CA PHE A 130 -0.34 14.93 23.82
C PHE A 130 0.83 15.51 24.61
N ASN A 131 1.97 14.84 24.54
CA ASN A 131 3.22 15.29 25.13
C ASN A 131 4.33 15.29 24.08
N ARG A 132 5.37 16.08 24.34
CA ARG A 132 6.57 16.06 23.52
C ARG A 132 7.48 14.93 23.97
N HIS A 133 7.98 14.18 23.00
CA HIS A 133 8.88 13.05 23.23
C HIS A 133 10.08 13.13 22.29
N GLY A 134 11.19 12.48 22.69
CA GLY A 134 12.43 12.43 21.96
C GLY A 134 13.21 13.73 21.93
N SER A 135 14.38 13.70 21.34
CA SER A 135 15.29 14.84 21.19
C SER A 135 14.75 15.89 20.23
N ASN A 136 13.97 15.47 19.23
CA ASN A 136 13.31 16.34 18.26
C ASN A 136 12.00 16.98 18.75
N GLY A 137 11.54 16.60 19.96
CA GLY A 137 10.32 17.13 20.56
C GLY A 137 9.03 16.78 19.80
N ALA A 138 8.93 15.60 19.23
CA ALA A 138 7.76 15.14 18.49
C ALA A 138 6.53 15.03 19.39
N TRP A 139 5.37 15.53 18.91
CA TRP A 139 4.11 15.38 19.61
C TRP A 139 3.57 13.96 19.41
N VAL A 140 3.34 13.26 20.53
CA VAL A 140 2.78 11.91 20.55
C VAL A 140 1.67 11.84 21.58
N SER A 141 0.59 11.16 21.23
CA SER A 141 -0.55 10.94 22.12
C SER A 141 -0.23 9.93 23.24
N GLU A 142 -0.92 10.08 24.36
CA GLU A 142 -0.91 9.13 25.47
C GLU A 142 -1.37 7.70 25.06
N LEU A 143 -2.04 7.57 23.92
CA LEU A 143 -2.43 6.27 23.35
C LEU A 143 -1.24 5.43 22.90
N LEU A 144 -0.08 6.04 22.68
CA LEU A 144 1.11 5.41 22.12
C LEU A 144 2.29 5.43 23.12
N PRO A 145 2.15 4.93 24.37
CA PRO A 145 3.17 5.09 25.40
C PRO A 145 4.48 4.35 25.10
N HIS A 146 4.41 3.24 24.36
CA HIS A 146 5.60 2.48 23.97
C HIS A 146 6.28 3.09 22.75
N THR A 147 5.51 3.48 21.75
CA THR A 147 6.03 4.11 20.53
C THR A 147 6.66 5.47 20.82
N ALA A 148 6.11 6.22 21.79
CA ALA A 148 6.67 7.47 22.24
C ALA A 148 8.12 7.36 22.78
N LYS A 149 8.50 6.19 23.31
CA LYS A 149 9.87 5.93 23.79
C LYS A 149 10.88 5.73 22.67
N MET A 150 10.40 5.42 21.47
CA MET A 150 11.21 5.11 20.29
C MET A 150 11.11 6.18 19.21
N VAL A 151 10.53 7.35 19.54
CA VAL A 151 10.18 8.37 18.54
C VAL A 151 11.39 8.91 17.78
N ASP A 152 12.56 8.92 18.39
CA ASP A 152 13.80 9.36 17.74
C ASP A 152 14.30 8.38 16.67
N ASP A 153 13.88 7.12 16.74
CA ASP A 153 14.18 6.09 15.75
C ASP A 153 13.13 6.02 14.61
N LEU A 154 12.10 6.86 14.68
CA LEU A 154 10.96 6.83 13.75
C LEU A 154 10.97 8.00 12.77
N ALA A 155 10.69 7.70 11.51
CA ALA A 155 10.30 8.70 10.51
C ALA A 155 8.78 8.75 10.41
N VAL A 156 8.15 9.79 10.99
CA VAL A 156 6.68 9.95 10.97
C VAL A 156 6.26 10.81 9.79
N ILE A 157 5.63 10.19 8.80
CA ILE A 157 5.16 10.88 7.58
C ILE A 157 3.69 11.25 7.74
N LYS A 158 3.40 12.54 7.98
CA LYS A 158 2.05 13.07 8.22
C LYS A 158 1.32 13.56 6.97
N THR A 159 1.99 13.54 5.82
CA THR A 159 1.51 14.14 4.56
C THR A 159 1.04 13.10 3.54
N VAL A 160 0.90 11.84 3.95
CA VAL A 160 0.34 10.81 3.06
C VAL A 160 -1.11 11.13 2.77
N ASN A 161 -1.47 11.11 1.49
CA ASN A 161 -2.80 11.42 0.99
C ASN A 161 -3.35 10.28 0.15
N THR A 162 -4.67 10.14 0.12
CA THR A 162 -5.39 9.21 -0.75
C THR A 162 -6.73 9.79 -1.18
N GLU A 163 -7.17 9.45 -2.38
CA GLU A 163 -8.51 9.74 -2.88
C GLU A 163 -9.55 8.68 -2.47
N ALA A 164 -9.09 7.60 -1.84
CA ALA A 164 -9.97 6.55 -1.38
C ALA A 164 -10.84 7.04 -0.22
N ILE A 165 -12.17 6.97 -0.39
CA ILE A 165 -13.13 7.55 0.55
C ILE A 165 -13.59 6.58 1.64
N ASN A 166 -13.25 5.29 1.54
CA ASN A 166 -13.55 4.32 2.57
C ASN A 166 -12.44 3.25 2.68
N HIS A 167 -12.59 2.31 3.63
CA HIS A 167 -11.53 1.39 4.03
C HIS A 167 -11.08 0.45 2.90
N ASP A 168 -11.99 -0.23 2.21
CA ASP A 168 -11.63 -1.26 1.24
C ASP A 168 -10.75 -0.74 0.08
N PRO A 169 -11.15 0.33 -0.64
CA PRO A 169 -10.29 0.90 -1.67
C PRO A 169 -9.01 1.51 -1.09
N ALA A 170 -9.03 2.06 0.14
CA ALA A 170 -7.84 2.62 0.79
C ALA A 170 -6.82 1.53 1.16
N ILE A 171 -7.30 0.39 1.70
CA ILE A 171 -6.46 -0.77 2.02
C ILE A 171 -5.81 -1.33 0.75
N THR A 172 -6.61 -1.48 -0.31
CA THR A 172 -6.11 -1.95 -1.60
C THR A 172 -5.07 -0.98 -2.16
N TYR A 173 -5.34 0.33 -2.07
CA TYR A 173 -4.44 1.37 -2.56
C TYR A 173 -3.09 1.40 -1.84
N ILE A 174 -3.07 1.37 -0.50
CA ILE A 174 -1.81 1.43 0.25
C ILE A 174 -0.95 0.19 0.04
N GLN A 175 -1.56 -0.96 -0.23
CA GLN A 175 -0.83 -2.21 -0.44
C GLN A 175 -0.37 -2.41 -1.88
N THR A 176 -1.09 -1.89 -2.86
CA THR A 176 -0.87 -2.23 -4.28
C THR A 176 -0.64 -1.01 -5.19
N GLY A 177 -0.84 0.21 -4.68
CA GLY A 177 -0.80 1.44 -5.48
C GLY A 177 -2.03 1.64 -6.38
N SER A 178 -3.11 0.87 -6.17
CA SER A 178 -4.36 1.00 -6.93
C SER A 178 -5.56 0.75 -6.03
N GLN A 179 -6.64 1.51 -6.21
CA GLN A 179 -7.91 1.24 -5.53
C GLN A 179 -8.62 -0.01 -6.05
N LEU A 180 -8.27 -0.45 -7.27
CA LEU A 180 -8.82 -1.66 -7.87
C LEU A 180 -7.95 -2.87 -7.51
N PRO A 181 -8.57 -4.00 -7.10
CA PRO A 181 -7.85 -5.22 -6.78
C PRO A 181 -7.20 -5.84 -8.03
N GLY A 182 -6.26 -6.77 -7.81
CA GLY A 182 -5.60 -7.54 -8.86
C GLY A 182 -4.16 -7.12 -9.15
N ARG A 183 -3.64 -6.06 -8.52
CA ARG A 183 -2.22 -5.68 -8.61
C ARG A 183 -1.39 -6.34 -7.51
N PRO A 184 -0.09 -6.61 -7.77
CA PRO A 184 0.80 -7.17 -6.76
C PRO A 184 0.96 -6.21 -5.57
N SER A 185 1.10 -6.77 -4.37
CA SER A 185 1.39 -6.00 -3.17
C SER A 185 2.84 -5.47 -3.15
N ALA A 186 3.12 -4.52 -2.27
CA ALA A 186 4.49 -4.02 -2.05
C ALA A 186 5.47 -5.17 -1.74
N GLY A 187 5.06 -6.15 -0.92
CA GLY A 187 5.88 -7.32 -0.61
C GLY A 187 6.15 -8.20 -1.83
N ALA A 188 5.15 -8.38 -2.70
CA ALA A 188 5.33 -9.11 -3.96
C ALA A 188 6.32 -8.40 -4.90
N TRP A 189 6.25 -7.07 -4.99
CA TRP A 189 7.21 -6.27 -5.76
C TRP A 189 8.63 -6.34 -5.18
N MET A 190 8.76 -6.30 -3.86
CA MET A 190 10.07 -6.45 -3.20
C MET A 190 10.67 -7.83 -3.48
N SER A 191 9.89 -8.89 -3.35
CA SER A 191 10.35 -10.25 -3.67
C SER A 191 10.72 -10.40 -5.14
N TYR A 192 9.95 -9.80 -6.03
CA TYR A 192 10.22 -9.84 -7.47
C TYR A 192 11.50 -9.07 -7.84
N GLY A 193 11.67 -7.86 -7.30
CA GLY A 193 12.80 -6.99 -7.65
C GLY A 193 14.11 -7.34 -6.93
N LEU A 194 14.03 -7.78 -5.67
CA LEU A 194 15.19 -7.99 -4.81
C LEU A 194 15.49 -9.48 -4.54
N GLY A 195 14.62 -10.37 -4.99
CA GLY A 195 14.67 -11.78 -4.67
C GLY A 195 14.07 -12.09 -3.29
N SER A 196 13.83 -13.36 -3.03
CA SER A 196 13.41 -13.88 -1.72
C SER A 196 14.56 -14.67 -1.07
N MET A 197 14.56 -14.71 0.27
CA MET A 197 15.48 -15.56 1.03
C MET A 197 15.00 -17.01 1.00
#